data_adef5260b223b165a5178fa68b53fbdf
#
_entry.id   adef5260b223b165a5178fa68b53fbdf
#
_cell.length_a   1.000
_cell.length_b   1.000
_cell.length_c   1.000
_cell.angle_alpha   90.00
_cell.angle_beta   90.00
_cell.angle_gamma   90.00
#
_symmetry.space_group_name_H-M   'P 1'
#
loop_
_entity.id
_entity.type
_entity.pdbx_description
1 polymer ?
#
loop_
_entity_poly.entity_id
_entity_poly.type
_entity_poly.pdbx_seq_one_letter_code
_entity_poly.pdbx_strand_id
1 'polypeptide(L)'
;VVNFADASAKGSGDAPLIFRYGKAVNSNEMKGFAAMINTNKLPSGRDIYRTLAAIKIANELKETQATHLTPPFSWYPETEFCYITDNKGNFLAAKGGYNDESHNHNDAGTFSFWIDQTPFLIDAGVGTYTRQTFSKDRYTIWTMQSNYHNLPLINGVPQRYGATYKATQVQADKRKSTFTANIATAYPAEAEVGGQAVLGRQR
;
A
#
# COMPACT_ATOMS: atom_id res chain seq x y z
N VAL A 1 -6.78 -1.21 -6.27
CA VAL A 1 -6.33 -1.49 -4.89
C VAL A 1 -4.82 -1.57 -4.88
N VAL A 2 -4.19 -0.87 -3.96
CA VAL A 2 -2.73 -0.97 -3.70
C VAL A 2 -2.52 -2.03 -2.63
N ASN A 3 -1.59 -2.95 -2.87
CA ASN A 3 -1.36 -4.13 -2.02
C ASN A 3 0.11 -4.25 -1.57
N PHE A 4 0.66 -3.18 -1.02
CA PHE A 4 1.99 -3.27 -0.41
C PHE A 4 2.04 -4.27 0.74
N ALA A 5 3.16 -4.96 0.88
CA ALA A 5 3.43 -5.97 1.91
C ALA A 5 2.34 -7.06 1.94
N ASP A 6 1.84 -7.41 3.13
CA ASP A 6 0.80 -8.45 3.28
C ASP A 6 -0.61 -7.99 2.89
N ALA A 7 -0.77 -6.80 2.28
CA ALA A 7 -2.09 -6.33 1.87
C ALA A 7 -2.67 -7.17 0.71
N SER A 8 -3.97 -7.42 0.76
CA SER A 8 -4.64 -8.17 -0.30
C SER A 8 -4.91 -7.31 -1.53
N ALA A 9 -4.52 -7.78 -2.70
CA ALA A 9 -4.87 -7.14 -3.98
C ALA A 9 -6.38 -7.14 -4.28
N LYS A 10 -7.14 -7.99 -3.60
CA LYS A 10 -8.61 -8.09 -3.72
C LYS A 10 -9.34 -7.42 -2.56
N GLY A 11 -8.63 -6.81 -1.62
CA GLY A 11 -9.21 -6.17 -0.46
C GLY A 11 -10.01 -4.94 -0.87
N SER A 12 -11.27 -4.89 -0.52
CA SER A 12 -12.03 -3.67 -0.42
C SER A 12 -12.33 -3.43 1.06
N GLY A 13 -12.51 -2.17 1.45
CA GLY A 13 -12.91 -1.85 2.81
C GLY A 13 -14.26 -2.50 3.17
N ASP A 14 -14.54 -2.59 4.47
CA ASP A 14 -15.85 -2.97 4.99
C ASP A 14 -16.82 -1.80 4.79
N ALA A 15 -17.66 -1.84 3.75
CA ALA A 15 -18.57 -0.75 3.41
C ALA A 15 -19.50 -0.37 4.58
N PRO A 16 -20.15 -1.30 5.28
CA PRO A 16 -20.95 -1.00 6.47
C PRO A 16 -20.16 -0.29 7.58
N LEU A 17 -18.92 -0.70 7.83
CA LEU A 17 -18.07 -0.07 8.85
C LEU A 17 -17.71 1.36 8.45
N ILE A 18 -17.24 1.56 7.22
CA ILE A 18 -16.87 2.87 6.69
C ILE A 18 -18.08 3.81 6.70
N PHE A 19 -19.26 3.32 6.31
CA PHE A 19 -20.48 4.11 6.32
C PHE A 19 -20.88 4.56 7.72
N ARG A 20 -20.86 3.66 8.69
CA ARG A 20 -21.16 3.98 10.10
C ARG A 20 -20.17 4.97 10.66
N TYR A 21 -18.90 4.82 10.36
CA TYR A 21 -17.88 5.76 10.78
C TYR A 21 -18.10 7.13 10.11
N GLY A 22 -18.38 7.16 8.81
CA GLY A 22 -18.72 8.38 8.07
C GLY A 22 -19.94 9.10 8.66
N LYS A 23 -20.95 8.36 9.15
CA LYS A 23 -22.06 8.95 9.90
C LYS A 23 -21.60 9.57 11.22
N ALA A 24 -20.78 8.86 11.98
CA ALA A 24 -20.32 9.31 13.29
C ALA A 24 -19.47 10.59 13.22
N VAL A 25 -18.66 10.74 12.15
CA VAL A 25 -17.81 11.93 11.92
C VAL A 25 -18.45 12.94 10.95
N ASN A 26 -19.69 12.73 10.54
CA ASN A 26 -20.43 13.57 9.60
C ASN A 26 -19.71 13.81 8.25
N SER A 27 -19.07 12.77 7.69
CA SER A 27 -18.40 12.83 6.39
C SER A 27 -19.27 12.25 5.27
N ASN A 28 -19.73 13.11 4.37
CA ASN A 28 -20.46 12.70 3.16
C ASN A 28 -19.55 11.92 2.19
N GLU A 29 -18.28 12.28 2.13
CA GLU A 29 -17.28 11.59 1.31
C GLU A 29 -17.13 10.12 1.73
N MET A 30 -16.99 9.86 3.03
CA MET A 30 -16.88 8.48 3.52
C MET A 30 -18.17 7.70 3.28
N LYS A 31 -19.33 8.32 3.46
CA LYS A 31 -20.63 7.67 3.17
C LYS A 31 -20.75 7.32 1.69
N GLY A 32 -20.41 8.25 0.81
CA GLY A 32 -20.44 8.04 -0.64
C GLY A 32 -19.41 7.00 -1.11
N PHE A 33 -18.20 7.00 -0.53
CA PHE A 33 -17.21 5.97 -0.79
C PHE A 33 -17.69 4.58 -0.33
N ALA A 34 -18.30 4.48 0.85
CA ALA A 34 -18.87 3.24 1.33
C ALA A 34 -19.99 2.72 0.39
N ALA A 35 -20.84 3.62 -0.13
CA ALA A 35 -21.85 3.26 -1.11
C ALA A 35 -21.24 2.75 -2.43
N MET A 36 -20.12 3.34 -2.88
CA MET A 36 -19.41 2.92 -4.08
C MET A 36 -18.85 1.49 -3.96
N ILE A 37 -18.26 1.15 -2.81
CA ILE A 37 -17.66 -0.18 -2.60
C ILE A 37 -18.67 -1.23 -2.06
N ASN A 38 -19.92 -0.86 -1.86
CA ASN A 38 -20.94 -1.73 -1.31
C ASN A 38 -21.31 -2.83 -2.29
N THR A 39 -21.08 -4.08 -1.91
CA THR A 39 -21.44 -5.26 -2.71
C THR A 39 -22.85 -5.79 -2.42
N ASN A 40 -23.61 -5.13 -1.53
CA ASN A 40 -24.91 -5.60 -1.00
C ASN A 40 -24.85 -6.98 -0.33
N LYS A 41 -23.68 -7.45 0.02
CA LYS A 41 -23.47 -8.68 0.78
C LYS A 41 -23.34 -8.34 2.27
N LEU A 42 -24.02 -9.10 3.11
CA LEU A 42 -23.78 -9.00 4.54
C LEU A 42 -22.36 -9.48 4.87
N PRO A 43 -21.69 -8.85 5.86
CA PRO A 43 -20.40 -9.34 6.33
C PRO A 43 -20.50 -10.81 6.71
N SER A 44 -19.55 -11.62 6.28
CA SER A 44 -19.52 -13.04 6.64
C SER A 44 -19.34 -13.19 8.14
N GLY A 45 -20.27 -13.89 8.77
CA GLY A 45 -20.67 -13.90 10.15
C GLY A 45 -19.69 -14.34 11.23
N ARG A 46 -18.49 -13.80 11.28
CA ARG A 46 -17.58 -14.02 12.43
C ARG A 46 -17.87 -13.09 13.61
N ASP A 47 -18.58 -11.98 13.38
CA ASP A 47 -18.86 -10.96 14.38
C ASP A 47 -20.34 -10.57 14.30
N ILE A 48 -21.11 -11.07 15.26
CA ILE A 48 -22.55 -10.82 15.33
C ILE A 48 -22.86 -9.33 15.47
N TYR A 49 -22.07 -8.57 16.23
CA TYR A 49 -22.27 -7.13 16.40
C TYR A 49 -22.12 -6.40 15.06
N ARG A 50 -21.06 -6.69 14.29
CA ARG A 50 -20.83 -6.09 12.96
C ARG A 50 -21.95 -6.47 12.00
N THR A 51 -22.41 -7.72 12.04
CA THR A 51 -23.50 -8.19 11.18
C THR A 51 -24.82 -7.46 11.50
N LEU A 52 -25.22 -7.38 12.76
CA LEU A 52 -26.42 -6.66 13.18
C LEU A 52 -26.32 -5.16 12.85
N ALA A 53 -25.15 -4.56 13.09
CA ALA A 53 -24.90 -3.18 12.75
C ALA A 53 -24.98 -2.90 11.24
N ALA A 54 -24.50 -3.84 10.40
CA ALA A 54 -24.63 -3.76 8.94
C ALA A 54 -26.09 -3.86 8.47
N ILE A 55 -26.87 -4.78 9.04
CA ILE A 55 -28.31 -4.92 8.74
C ILE A 55 -29.04 -3.62 9.07
N LYS A 56 -28.74 -3.01 10.23
CA LYS A 56 -29.40 -1.78 10.68
C LYS A 56 -29.24 -0.61 9.70
N ILE A 57 -28.14 -0.56 8.95
CA ILE A 57 -27.84 0.57 8.04
C ILE A 57 -27.98 0.19 6.56
N ALA A 58 -28.37 -1.05 6.25
CA ALA A 58 -28.33 -1.59 4.88
C ALA A 58 -29.15 -0.76 3.89
N ASN A 59 -30.38 -0.35 4.28
CA ASN A 59 -31.24 0.47 3.41
C ASN A 59 -30.65 1.85 3.18
N GLU A 60 -30.20 2.51 4.23
CA GLU A 60 -29.60 3.84 4.13
C GLU A 60 -28.31 3.81 3.27
N LEU A 61 -27.47 2.80 3.45
CA LEU A 61 -26.28 2.60 2.63
C LEU A 61 -26.62 2.39 1.15
N LYS A 62 -27.66 1.60 0.88
CA LYS A 62 -28.13 1.32 -0.48
C LYS A 62 -28.71 2.56 -1.19
N GLU A 63 -29.39 3.42 -0.45
CA GLU A 63 -30.00 4.66 -0.95
C GLU A 63 -28.99 5.82 -1.06
N THR A 64 -27.81 5.66 -0.47
CA THR A 64 -26.77 6.69 -0.50
C THR A 64 -26.12 6.77 -1.88
N GLN A 65 -25.99 7.97 -2.40
CA GLN A 65 -25.30 8.20 -3.67
C GLN A 65 -23.82 7.82 -3.56
N ALA A 66 -23.39 6.95 -4.47
CA ALA A 66 -21.97 6.57 -4.57
C ALA A 66 -21.10 7.75 -5.01
N THR A 67 -19.97 7.92 -4.34
CA THR A 67 -18.98 8.96 -4.67
C THR A 67 -17.61 8.33 -4.83
N HIS A 68 -16.98 8.59 -5.97
CA HIS A 68 -15.61 8.18 -6.20
C HIS A 68 -14.66 9.23 -5.64
N LEU A 69 -13.84 8.84 -4.69
CA LEU A 69 -12.82 9.71 -4.08
C LEU A 69 -11.44 9.27 -4.58
N THR A 70 -10.85 10.07 -5.43
CA THR A 70 -9.46 9.90 -5.84
C THR A 70 -8.77 11.25 -5.74
N PRO A 71 -8.29 11.64 -4.56
CA PRO A 71 -7.55 12.89 -4.41
C PRO A 71 -6.31 12.84 -5.31
N PRO A 72 -5.97 13.94 -6.01
CA PRO A 72 -4.85 13.96 -6.96
C PRO A 72 -3.49 13.73 -6.26
N PHE A 73 -3.43 13.95 -4.96
CA PHE A 73 -2.24 13.75 -4.17
C PHE A 73 -2.59 13.44 -2.72
N SER A 74 -2.04 12.36 -2.18
CA SER A 74 -2.14 12.01 -0.76
C SER A 74 -0.76 11.63 -0.23
N TRP A 75 -0.37 12.21 0.90
CA TRP A 75 0.87 11.94 1.58
C TRP A 75 0.62 11.65 3.05
N TYR A 76 1.15 10.55 3.53
CA TYR A 76 1.07 10.08 4.91
C TYR A 76 2.48 10.02 5.51
N PRO A 77 2.95 11.11 6.14
CA PRO A 77 4.35 11.23 6.57
C PRO A 77 4.77 10.20 7.62
N GLU A 78 3.86 9.79 8.50
CA GLU A 78 4.17 8.83 9.57
C GLU A 78 4.40 7.40 9.06
N THR A 79 3.78 7.06 7.95
CA THR A 79 3.90 5.74 7.31
C THR A 79 4.63 5.79 5.98
N GLU A 80 5.03 6.98 5.56
CA GLU A 80 5.75 7.27 4.33
C GLU A 80 5.07 6.73 3.05
N PHE A 81 3.71 6.68 3.04
CA PHE A 81 2.94 6.34 1.85
C PHE A 81 2.56 7.58 1.06
N CYS A 82 2.79 7.54 -0.25
CA CYS A 82 2.42 8.58 -1.18
C CYS A 82 1.56 8.01 -2.32
N TYR A 83 0.47 8.70 -2.63
CA TYR A 83 -0.41 8.38 -3.73
C TYR A 83 -0.58 9.61 -4.62
N ILE A 84 -0.33 9.44 -5.91
CA ILE A 84 -0.41 10.51 -6.91
C ILE A 84 -1.28 10.01 -8.05
N THR A 85 -2.26 10.80 -8.48
CA THR A 85 -3.05 10.50 -9.66
C THR A 85 -3.20 11.75 -10.52
N ASP A 86 -3.32 11.55 -11.82
CA ASP A 86 -3.67 12.58 -12.77
C ASP A 86 -5.12 12.42 -13.25
N ASN A 87 -5.58 13.39 -14.05
CA ASN A 87 -6.92 13.38 -14.66
C ASN A 87 -7.01 12.49 -15.92
N LYS A 88 -5.94 11.77 -16.28
CA LYS A 88 -5.88 10.82 -17.39
C LYS A 88 -6.01 9.36 -16.95
N GLY A 89 -6.18 9.13 -15.66
CA GLY A 89 -6.28 7.78 -15.09
C GLY A 89 -4.95 7.12 -14.73
N ASN A 90 -3.83 7.86 -14.81
CA ASN A 90 -2.56 7.37 -14.31
C ASN A 90 -2.53 7.48 -12.78
N PHE A 91 -1.97 6.49 -12.12
CA PHE A 91 -1.89 6.42 -10.67
C PHE A 91 -0.56 5.83 -10.24
N LEU A 92 0.12 6.52 -9.34
CA LEU A 92 1.33 6.07 -8.67
C LEU A 92 1.02 5.86 -7.20
N ALA A 93 1.41 4.72 -6.67
CA ALA A 93 1.53 4.47 -5.24
C ALA A 93 2.99 4.19 -4.91
N ALA A 94 3.54 4.85 -3.91
CA ALA A 94 4.91 4.65 -3.47
C ALA A 94 5.00 4.66 -1.95
N LYS A 95 5.97 3.96 -1.40
CA LYS A 95 6.27 3.96 0.03
C LYS A 95 7.76 4.14 0.28
N GLY A 96 8.10 4.76 1.41
CA GLY A 96 9.42 4.70 2.01
C GLY A 96 9.56 3.46 2.89
N GLY A 97 9.50 3.63 4.19
CA GLY A 97 9.41 2.56 5.18
C GLY A 97 10.72 1.86 5.50
N TYR A 98 10.63 0.79 6.26
CA TYR A 98 11.78 -0.01 6.69
C TYR A 98 11.45 -1.51 6.70
N ASN A 99 12.48 -2.35 6.61
CA ASN A 99 12.33 -3.79 6.43
C ASN A 99 12.14 -4.57 7.76
N ASP A 100 11.35 -4.02 8.69
CA ASP A 100 10.93 -4.66 9.94
C ASP A 100 9.60 -4.06 10.44
N GLU A 101 8.75 -3.62 9.53
CA GLU A 101 7.40 -3.15 9.83
C GLU A 101 6.49 -4.35 10.15
N SER A 102 5.33 -4.09 10.74
CA SER A 102 4.31 -5.13 10.91
C SER A 102 3.82 -5.62 9.54
N HIS A 103 3.72 -6.93 9.35
CA HIS A 103 3.37 -7.56 8.08
C HIS A 103 4.33 -7.25 6.91
N ASN A 104 5.58 -7.09 7.22
CA ASN A 104 6.63 -6.60 6.35
C ASN A 104 7.03 -7.54 5.22
N HIS A 105 7.39 -6.94 4.07
CA HIS A 105 8.27 -7.49 3.04
C HIS A 105 9.59 -6.70 3.03
N ASN A 106 10.63 -7.19 2.36
CA ASN A 106 11.84 -6.39 2.14
C ASN A 106 11.59 -5.46 0.95
N ASP A 107 10.84 -4.39 1.16
CA ASP A 107 10.24 -3.58 0.11
C ASP A 107 10.36 -2.06 0.36
N ALA A 108 11.33 -1.63 1.17
CA ALA A 108 11.58 -0.21 1.43
C ALA A 108 11.85 0.56 0.13
N GLY A 109 11.03 1.56 -0.15
CA GLY A 109 11.10 2.38 -1.36
C GLY A 109 10.39 1.78 -2.59
N THR A 110 9.60 0.72 -2.44
CA THR A 110 8.84 0.14 -3.55
C THR A 110 7.72 1.05 -4.04
N PHE A 111 7.26 0.80 -5.25
CA PHE A 111 6.14 1.52 -5.85
C PHE A 111 5.30 0.60 -6.75
N SER A 112 4.08 1.05 -7.03
CA SER A 112 3.20 0.45 -8.03
C SER A 112 2.65 1.55 -8.93
N PHE A 113 2.43 1.24 -10.21
CA PHE A 113 2.04 2.22 -11.20
C PHE A 113 0.94 1.70 -12.13
N TRP A 114 -0.04 2.54 -12.41
CA TRP A 114 -1.13 2.30 -13.33
C TRP A 114 -1.11 3.33 -14.45
N ILE A 115 -1.37 2.89 -15.66
CA ILE A 115 -1.52 3.73 -16.86
C ILE A 115 -2.96 3.54 -17.34
N ASP A 116 -3.68 4.65 -17.50
CA ASP A 116 -5.08 4.64 -17.97
C ASP A 116 -5.92 3.60 -17.20
N GLN A 117 -5.84 3.64 -15.86
CA GLN A 117 -6.51 2.72 -14.92
C GLN A 117 -6.06 1.25 -15.03
N THR A 118 -5.14 0.92 -15.93
CA THR A 118 -4.61 -0.43 -16.10
C THR A 118 -3.36 -0.61 -15.25
N PRO A 119 -3.28 -1.65 -14.40
CA PRO A 119 -2.07 -1.96 -13.65
C PRO A 119 -0.90 -2.25 -14.60
N PHE A 120 0.19 -1.51 -14.48
CA PHE A 120 1.39 -1.66 -15.32
C PHE A 120 2.57 -2.22 -14.53
N LEU A 121 2.88 -1.62 -13.39
CA LEU A 121 3.84 -2.15 -12.42
C LEU A 121 3.09 -2.45 -11.14
N ILE A 122 3.06 -3.70 -10.74
CA ILE A 122 2.28 -4.19 -9.61
C ILE A 122 3.20 -4.78 -8.53
N ASP A 123 2.66 -4.92 -7.34
CA ASP A 123 3.25 -5.75 -6.30
C ASP A 123 2.74 -7.20 -6.43
N ALA A 124 3.62 -8.18 -6.22
CA ALA A 124 3.27 -9.59 -6.31
C ALA A 124 2.31 -10.04 -5.19
N GLY A 125 2.24 -9.27 -4.10
CA GLY A 125 1.42 -9.57 -2.94
C GLY A 125 1.99 -10.68 -2.07
N VAL A 126 1.23 -11.07 -1.05
CA VAL A 126 1.70 -11.97 0.02
C VAL A 126 1.57 -13.47 -0.31
N GLY A 127 0.66 -13.85 -1.19
CA GLY A 127 0.30 -15.26 -1.40
C GLY A 127 -0.50 -15.85 -0.23
N THR A 128 -0.38 -17.15 -0.01
CA THR A 128 -1.08 -17.86 1.09
C THR A 128 -0.22 -17.89 2.34
N TYR A 129 -0.79 -17.51 3.47
CA TYR A 129 -0.14 -17.64 4.76
C TYR A 129 0.09 -19.10 5.13
N THR A 130 1.33 -19.41 5.50
CA THR A 130 1.75 -20.74 5.95
C THR A 130 2.47 -20.61 7.30
N ARG A 131 2.85 -21.73 7.89
CA ARG A 131 3.70 -21.73 9.09
C ARG A 131 5.02 -20.99 8.86
N GLN A 132 5.59 -21.06 7.66
CA GLN A 132 6.83 -20.37 7.29
C GLN A 132 6.66 -18.84 7.34
N THR A 133 5.50 -18.32 6.95
CA THR A 133 5.19 -16.87 6.97
C THR A 133 5.41 -16.24 8.36
N PHE A 134 5.22 -17.02 9.43
CA PHE A 134 5.35 -16.59 10.83
C PHE A 134 6.62 -17.11 11.50
N SER A 135 7.62 -17.53 10.73
CA SER A 135 8.87 -18.05 11.24
C SER A 135 10.05 -17.14 10.85
N LYS A 136 11.24 -17.47 11.39
CA LYS A 136 12.52 -16.85 10.99
C LYS A 136 12.83 -17.00 9.49
N ASP A 137 12.18 -17.97 8.85
CA ASP A 137 12.38 -18.28 7.43
C ASP A 137 11.40 -17.51 6.52
N ARG A 138 10.65 -16.53 7.06
CA ARG A 138 9.72 -15.67 6.31
C ARG A 138 10.34 -15.10 5.03
N TYR A 139 11.53 -14.55 5.15
CA TYR A 139 12.22 -13.87 4.03
C TYR A 139 12.92 -14.82 3.05
N THR A 140 12.74 -16.13 3.19
CA THR A 140 13.04 -17.11 2.13
C THR A 140 11.85 -17.33 1.18
N ILE A 141 10.66 -16.85 1.54
CA ILE A 141 9.49 -16.81 0.66
C ILE A 141 9.75 -15.73 -0.41
N TRP A 142 9.63 -16.10 -1.68
CA TRP A 142 10.00 -15.22 -2.79
C TRP A 142 9.24 -13.88 -2.80
N THR A 143 7.94 -13.88 -2.46
CA THR A 143 7.13 -12.65 -2.40
C THR A 143 7.56 -11.69 -1.29
N MET A 144 8.37 -12.13 -0.34
CA MET A 144 8.88 -11.30 0.76
C MET A 144 10.23 -10.66 0.43
N GLN A 145 10.83 -11.00 -0.72
CA GLN A 145 12.18 -10.58 -1.10
C GLN A 145 12.14 -9.37 -2.04
N SER A 146 13.04 -8.42 -1.86
CA SER A 146 13.06 -7.16 -2.61
C SER A 146 13.25 -7.32 -4.12
N ASN A 147 13.89 -8.40 -4.55
CA ASN A 147 14.10 -8.70 -5.97
C ASN A 147 12.81 -9.11 -6.73
N TYR A 148 11.70 -9.27 -6.02
CA TYR A 148 10.37 -9.49 -6.60
C TYR A 148 9.40 -8.31 -6.40
N HIS A 149 9.92 -7.21 -5.88
CA HIS A 149 9.24 -5.91 -5.82
C HIS A 149 9.78 -4.97 -6.90
N ASN A 150 9.17 -3.81 -7.09
CA ASN A 150 9.64 -2.81 -8.06
C ASN A 150 10.85 -2.03 -7.47
N LEU A 151 11.94 -2.75 -7.29
CA LEU A 151 13.17 -2.29 -6.64
C LEU A 151 14.40 -2.76 -7.43
N PRO A 152 15.49 -2.00 -7.44
CA PRO A 152 16.73 -2.44 -8.07
C PRO A 152 17.41 -3.53 -7.25
N LEU A 153 18.13 -4.42 -7.94
CA LEU A 153 19.24 -5.15 -7.35
C LEU A 153 20.50 -4.27 -7.49
N ILE A 154 21.16 -3.99 -6.40
CA ILE A 154 22.40 -3.20 -6.42
C ILE A 154 23.57 -4.19 -6.43
N ASN A 155 24.30 -4.25 -7.52
CA ASN A 155 25.35 -5.27 -7.76
C ASN A 155 24.88 -6.72 -7.59
N GLY A 156 23.60 -6.98 -7.93
CA GLY A 156 23.00 -8.29 -7.74
C GLY A 156 22.56 -8.59 -6.30
N VAL A 157 22.72 -7.63 -5.38
CA VAL A 157 22.38 -7.79 -3.96
C VAL A 157 20.99 -7.21 -3.67
N PRO A 158 20.07 -8.00 -3.07
CA PRO A 158 18.75 -7.53 -2.63
C PRO A 158 18.82 -6.78 -1.29
N GLN A 159 17.73 -6.09 -0.94
CA GLN A 159 17.55 -5.55 0.41
C GLN A 159 17.52 -6.68 1.46
N ARG A 160 17.86 -6.34 2.70
CA ARG A 160 17.78 -7.27 3.83
C ARG A 160 16.67 -6.91 4.82
N TYR A 161 16.27 -7.92 5.57
CA TYR A 161 15.40 -7.79 6.71
C TYR A 161 16.11 -7.10 7.87
N GLY A 162 15.37 -6.26 8.59
CA GLY A 162 15.79 -5.62 9.83
C GLY A 162 15.48 -4.13 9.86
N ALA A 163 15.24 -3.58 11.04
CA ALA A 163 14.84 -2.19 11.26
C ALA A 163 15.88 -1.15 10.81
N THR A 164 17.15 -1.56 10.67
CA THR A 164 18.22 -0.70 10.16
C THR A 164 18.19 -0.55 8.64
N TYR A 165 17.57 -1.50 7.95
CA TYR A 165 17.41 -1.48 6.50
C TYR A 165 16.15 -0.71 6.12
N LYS A 166 16.29 0.54 5.73
CA LYS A 166 15.19 1.49 5.56
C LYS A 166 15.42 2.52 4.46
N ALA A 167 14.34 3.12 4.01
CA ALA A 167 14.41 4.37 3.27
C ALA A 167 14.80 5.53 4.19
N THR A 168 15.45 6.54 3.63
CA THR A 168 15.82 7.78 4.32
C THR A 168 15.56 8.98 3.44
N GLN A 169 15.51 10.18 4.00
CA GLN A 169 15.24 11.41 3.27
C GLN A 169 13.96 11.32 2.42
N VAL A 170 12.95 10.61 2.96
CA VAL A 170 11.69 10.41 2.26
C VAL A 170 10.88 11.70 2.26
N GLN A 171 10.49 12.15 1.07
CA GLN A 171 9.80 13.42 0.87
C GLN A 171 8.74 13.28 -0.21
N ALA A 172 7.65 14.04 -0.06
CA ALA A 172 6.63 14.17 -1.07
C ALA A 172 6.28 15.65 -1.29
N ASP A 173 6.23 16.08 -2.54
CA ASP A 173 5.92 17.46 -2.92
C ASP A 173 4.64 17.49 -3.75
N LYS A 174 3.56 18.02 -3.16
CA LYS A 174 2.25 18.14 -3.80
C LYS A 174 2.29 19.05 -5.03
N ARG A 175 3.09 20.12 -5.01
CA ARG A 175 3.14 21.09 -6.13
C ARG A 175 3.81 20.50 -7.35
N LYS A 176 4.81 19.66 -7.14
CA LYS A 176 5.56 18.98 -8.20
C LYS A 176 5.00 17.61 -8.54
N SER A 177 4.03 17.12 -7.77
CA SER A 177 3.53 15.74 -7.84
C SER A 177 4.67 14.72 -7.84
N THR A 178 5.59 14.84 -6.86
CA THR A 178 6.76 13.98 -6.76
C THR A 178 6.85 13.30 -5.40
N PHE A 179 7.39 12.09 -5.43
CA PHE A 179 7.85 11.34 -4.27
C PHE A 179 9.33 11.03 -4.45
N THR A 180 10.12 11.22 -3.41
CA THR A 180 11.56 10.93 -3.40
C THR A 180 11.93 10.17 -2.13
N ALA A 181 12.80 9.17 -2.28
CA ALA A 181 13.34 8.42 -1.17
C ALA A 181 14.79 8.01 -1.48
N ASN A 182 15.65 8.08 -0.49
CA ASN A 182 16.96 7.46 -0.56
C ASN A 182 16.85 6.05 0.02
N ILE A 183 17.08 5.03 -0.80
CA ILE A 183 16.98 3.62 -0.43
C ILE A 183 18.34 2.94 -0.22
N ALA A 184 19.46 3.68 -0.26
CA ALA A 184 20.78 3.09 -0.12
C ALA A 184 20.95 2.30 1.18
N THR A 185 20.40 2.82 2.29
CA THR A 185 20.48 2.15 3.60
C THR A 185 19.56 0.94 3.74
N ALA A 186 18.68 0.67 2.78
CA ALA A 186 17.89 -0.57 2.74
C ALA A 186 18.71 -1.77 2.23
N TYR A 187 19.88 -1.52 1.67
CA TYR A 187 20.82 -2.53 1.17
C TYR A 187 21.98 -2.75 2.14
N PRO A 188 22.49 -3.98 2.23
CA PRO A 188 23.67 -4.27 3.04
C PRO A 188 24.95 -3.73 2.40
N ALA A 189 26.01 -3.61 3.17
CA ALA A 189 27.30 -3.04 2.73
C ALA A 189 27.88 -3.77 1.50
N GLU A 190 27.59 -5.04 1.30
CA GLU A 190 28.04 -5.82 0.14
C GLU A 190 27.44 -5.34 -1.20
N ALA A 191 26.38 -4.52 -1.14
CA ALA A 191 25.79 -3.88 -2.31
C ALA A 191 26.61 -2.68 -2.81
N GLU A 192 27.52 -2.14 -1.99
CA GLU A 192 28.37 -1.00 -2.36
C GLU A 192 29.44 -1.39 -3.39
N VAL A 193 29.68 -0.49 -4.35
CA VAL A 193 30.81 -0.58 -5.27
C VAL A 193 31.84 0.45 -4.86
N GLY A 194 32.97 0.03 -4.34
CA GLY A 194 34.14 0.89 -4.12
C GLY A 194 33.86 2.12 -3.24
N GLY A 195 32.96 2.02 -2.25
CA GLY A 195 32.68 3.08 -1.28
C GLY A 195 31.84 4.26 -1.77
N GLN A 196 31.25 4.17 -2.97
CA GLN A 196 30.26 5.16 -3.44
C GLN A 196 29.06 4.46 -4.08
N ALA A 197 27.91 4.59 -3.46
CA ALA A 197 26.63 4.22 -4.08
C ALA A 197 26.35 5.22 -5.22
N VAL A 198 26.54 4.81 -6.46
CA VAL A 198 26.18 5.60 -7.64
C VAL A 198 24.70 5.36 -7.94
N LEU A 199 23.82 6.13 -7.32
CA LEU A 199 22.45 6.25 -7.76
C LEU A 199 22.39 7.22 -8.95
N GLY A 200 22.33 6.65 -10.16
CA GLY A 200 22.13 7.43 -11.38
C GLY A 200 20.81 8.20 -11.33
N ARG A 201 20.85 9.52 -11.49
CA ARG A 201 19.68 10.30 -11.85
C ARG A 201 19.20 9.81 -13.22
N GLN A 202 18.05 9.18 -13.28
CA GLN A 202 17.30 9.11 -14.53
C GLN A 202 16.50 10.41 -14.67
N ARG A 203 16.77 11.13 -15.76
CA ARG A 203 16.04 12.32 -16.20
C ARG A 203 14.76 11.90 -16.90
#